data_3bfffaee4195ca6f501089048e7368a3
#
_entry.id   3bfffaee4195ca6f501089048e7368a3
#
_cell.length_a   1.000
_cell.length_b   1.000
_cell.length_c   1.000
_cell.angle_alpha   90.00
_cell.angle_beta   90.00
_cell.angle_gamma   90.00
#
_symmetry.space_group_name_H-M   'P 1'
#
loop_
_entity.id
_entity.type
_entity.pdbx_description
1 polymer ?
#
loop_
_entity_poly.entity_id
_entity_poly.type
_entity_poly.pdbx_seq_one_letter_code
_entity_poly.pdbx_strand_id
1 'polypeptide(L)' 'TDLVLVEGFKQEPIPKILLHRQEMIKPLPELDENVLALATDYSLETDRTLLDINHIEQIAEFIYQWWKKTQ' A
#
# COMPACT_ATOMS: atom_id res chain seq x y z
N THR A 1 -13.17 -7.40 -8.79
CA THR A 1 -12.04 -6.47 -8.75
C THR A 1 -11.08 -6.88 -7.64
N ASP A 2 -9.82 -7.03 -7.97
CA ASP A 2 -8.82 -7.51 -7.03
C ASP A 2 -7.94 -6.39 -6.54
N LEU A 3 -7.57 -6.46 -5.26
CA LEU A 3 -6.59 -5.59 -4.64
C LEU A 3 -5.41 -6.46 -4.22
N VAL A 4 -4.20 -6.08 -4.60
CA VAL A 4 -3.02 -6.88 -4.27
C VAL A 4 -2.09 -6.13 -3.34
N LEU A 5 -1.38 -6.91 -2.51
CA LEU A 5 -0.31 -6.40 -1.67
C LEU A 5 1.00 -6.72 -2.39
N VAL A 6 1.83 -5.69 -2.60
CA VAL A 6 3.08 -5.87 -3.34
C VAL A 6 4.26 -5.38 -2.53
N GLU A 7 5.36 -6.10 -2.60
CA GLU A 7 6.66 -5.65 -2.10
C GLU A 7 7.53 -5.35 -3.32
N GLY A 8 8.27 -4.24 -3.24
CA GLY A 8 9.10 -3.83 -4.34
C GLY A 8 8.31 -3.19 -5.46
N PHE A 9 8.98 -2.97 -6.57
CA PHE A 9 8.45 -2.18 -7.67
C PHE A 9 7.77 -3.07 -8.70
N LYS A 10 6.47 -2.83 -8.90
CA LYS A 10 5.71 -3.47 -9.98
C LYS A 10 4.79 -2.45 -10.60
N GLN A 11 4.94 -2.23 -11.90
CA GLN A 11 4.10 -1.32 -12.66
C GLN A 11 2.97 -2.09 -13.33
N GLU A 12 2.06 -2.60 -12.53
CA GLU A 12 0.89 -3.27 -13.08
C GLU A 12 -0.34 -2.40 -12.84
N PRO A 13 -1.25 -2.31 -13.83
CA PRO A 13 -2.45 -1.46 -13.70
C PRO A 13 -3.52 -2.13 -12.84
N ILE A 14 -3.15 -2.52 -11.65
CA ILE A 14 -4.03 -3.19 -10.69
C ILE A 14 -4.00 -2.41 -9.38
N PRO A 15 -5.16 -2.17 -8.75
CA PRO A 15 -5.17 -1.53 -7.44
C PRO A 15 -4.29 -2.29 -6.46
N LYS A 16 -3.44 -1.57 -5.73
CA LYS A 16 -2.45 -2.21 -4.88
C LYS A 16 -2.13 -1.40 -3.65
N ILE A 17 -1.68 -2.12 -2.62
CA ILE A 17 -1.07 -1.53 -1.44
C ILE A 17 0.41 -1.88 -1.52
N LEU A 18 1.26 -0.86 -1.51
CA LEU A 18 2.70 -1.04 -1.60
C LEU A 18 3.28 -1.20 -0.20
N LEU A 19 3.99 -2.30 0.02
CA LEU A 19 4.66 -2.58 1.29
C LEU A 19 6.11 -2.12 1.20
N HIS A 20 6.56 -1.34 2.17
CA HIS A 20 7.93 -0.87 2.20
C HIS A 20 8.45 -0.79 3.63
N ARG A 21 9.61 -1.37 3.88
CA ARG A 21 10.26 -1.36 5.19
C ARG A 21 11.49 -0.49 5.16
N GLN A 22 11.80 0.13 6.29
CA GLN A 22 12.96 1.01 6.39
C GLN A 22 14.26 0.26 6.11
N GLU A 23 14.32 -1.00 6.47
CA GLU A 23 15.53 -1.83 6.26
C GLU A 23 15.76 -2.23 4.81
N MET A 24 14.81 -1.98 3.94
CA MET A 24 14.96 -2.29 2.52
C MET A 24 16.08 -1.43 1.91
N ILE A 25 16.93 -2.09 1.12
CA ILE A 25 18.05 -1.40 0.46
C ILE A 25 17.53 -0.51 -0.66
N LYS A 26 16.44 -0.93 -1.31
CA LYS A 26 15.89 -0.17 -2.42
C LYS A 26 15.06 1.01 -1.92
N PRO A 27 15.18 2.17 -2.57
CA PRO A 27 14.34 3.30 -2.21
C PRO A 27 12.89 3.04 -2.57
N LEU A 28 12.01 3.83 -1.97
CA LEU A 28 10.59 3.77 -2.29
C LEU A 28 10.40 4.10 -3.78
N PRO A 29 9.73 3.24 -4.54
CA PRO A 29 9.51 3.51 -5.97
C PRO A 29 8.53 4.68 -6.17
N GLU A 30 8.55 5.22 -7.39
CA GLU A 30 7.59 6.23 -7.76
C GLU A 30 6.19 5.65 -7.73
N LEU A 31 5.25 6.41 -7.14
CA LEU A 31 3.90 5.93 -6.96
C LEU A 31 3.04 6.26 -8.19
N ASP A 32 2.39 5.25 -8.73
CA ASP A 32 1.44 5.46 -9.81
C ASP A 32 0.01 5.58 -9.25
N GLU A 33 -0.94 5.82 -10.12
CA GLU A 33 -2.34 6.04 -9.72
C GLU A 33 -2.99 4.79 -9.15
N ASN A 34 -2.39 3.61 -9.33
CA ASN A 34 -2.93 2.35 -8.84
C ASN A 34 -2.46 2.02 -7.42
N VAL A 35 -1.52 2.79 -6.88
CA VAL A 35 -1.10 2.62 -5.49
C VAL A 35 -2.08 3.36 -4.61
N LEU A 36 -2.96 2.62 -3.94
CA LEU A 36 -4.01 3.19 -3.11
C LEU A 36 -3.51 3.59 -1.74
N ALA A 37 -2.54 2.84 -1.21
CA ALA A 37 -2.01 3.06 0.12
C ALA A 37 -0.60 2.51 0.21
N LEU A 38 0.12 3.00 1.21
CA LEU A 38 1.46 2.52 1.55
C LEU A 38 1.39 1.89 2.93
N ALA A 39 1.97 0.72 3.09
CA ALA A 39 2.13 0.09 4.40
C ALA A 39 3.63 0.07 4.72
N THR A 40 4.02 0.80 5.76
CA THR A 40 5.44 0.98 6.10
C THR A 40 5.65 0.78 7.60
N ASP A 41 6.90 0.61 7.99
CA ASP A 41 7.29 0.58 9.39
C ASP A 41 7.99 1.88 9.81
N TYR A 42 7.83 2.93 9.02
CA TYR A 42 8.40 4.25 9.29
C TYR A 42 7.43 5.33 8.81
N SER A 43 7.63 6.55 9.27
CA SER A 43 6.79 7.68 8.86
C SER A 43 7.36 8.33 7.61
N LEU A 44 6.46 8.72 6.70
CA LEU A 44 6.85 9.48 5.53
C LEU A 44 5.70 10.39 5.11
N GLU A 45 6.03 11.45 4.39
CA GLU A 45 5.02 12.32 3.84
C GLU A 45 4.54 11.77 2.49
N THR A 46 3.24 11.64 2.35
CA THR A 46 2.65 11.11 1.13
C THR A 46 1.21 11.57 1.03
N ASP A 47 0.72 11.71 -0.19
CA ASP A 47 -0.68 12.00 -0.44
C ASP A 47 -1.54 10.73 -0.42
N ARG A 48 -0.92 9.58 -0.27
CA ARG A 48 -1.62 8.30 -0.15
C ARG A 48 -1.92 8.00 1.31
N THR A 49 -2.86 7.08 1.54
CA THR A 49 -3.11 6.58 2.88
C THR A 49 -1.88 5.82 3.37
N LEU A 50 -1.42 6.17 4.57
CA LEU A 50 -0.26 5.51 5.17
C LEU A 50 -0.74 4.55 6.24
N LEU A 51 -0.37 3.28 6.09
CA LEU A 51 -0.74 2.21 7.01
C LEU A 51 0.51 1.69 7.71
N ASP A 52 0.32 1.15 8.91
CA ASP A 52 1.40 0.52 9.65
C ASP A 52 1.54 -0.93 9.18
N ILE A 53 2.70 -1.28 8.62
CA ILE A 53 2.94 -2.63 8.09
C ILE A 53 2.83 -3.70 9.17
N ASN A 54 3.01 -3.32 10.43
CA ASN A 54 2.91 -4.24 11.56
C ASN A 54 1.51 -4.29 12.18
N HIS A 55 0.58 -3.50 11.66
CA HIS A 55 -0.77 -3.43 12.20
C HIS A 55 -1.75 -4.07 11.21
N ILE A 56 -1.85 -5.38 11.28
CA ILE A 56 -2.63 -6.18 10.34
C ILE A 56 -4.10 -5.76 10.32
N GLU A 57 -4.66 -5.43 11.48
CA GLU A 57 -6.06 -5.04 11.55
C GLU A 57 -6.34 -3.74 10.79
N GLN A 58 -5.41 -2.80 10.81
CA GLN A 58 -5.54 -1.55 10.07
C GLN A 58 -5.54 -1.81 8.57
N ILE A 59 -4.66 -2.70 8.12
CA ILE A 59 -4.58 -3.06 6.71
C ILE A 59 -5.86 -3.77 6.27
N ALA A 60 -6.34 -4.70 7.08
CA ALA A 60 -7.57 -5.44 6.78
C ALA A 60 -8.77 -4.50 6.72
N GLU A 61 -8.85 -3.52 7.62
CA GLU A 61 -9.92 -2.54 7.62
C GLU A 61 -9.89 -1.68 6.36
N PHE A 62 -8.70 -1.28 5.93
CA PHE A 62 -8.56 -0.51 4.69
C PHE A 62 -9.06 -1.30 3.50
N ILE A 63 -8.68 -2.58 3.41
CA ILE A 63 -9.09 -3.45 2.31
C ILE A 63 -10.61 -3.63 2.33
N TYR A 64 -11.18 -3.82 3.51
CA TYR A 64 -12.62 -3.99 3.64
C TYR A 64 -13.38 -2.75 3.19
N GLN A 65 -12.95 -1.57 3.61
CA GLN A 65 -13.60 -0.32 3.22
C GLN A 65 -13.48 -0.08 1.72
N TRP A 66 -12.33 -0.38 1.14
CA TRP A 66 -12.14 -0.27 -0.30
C TRP A 66 -13.09 -1.22 -1.03
N TRP A 67 -13.17 -2.45 -0.58
CA TRP A 67 -14.04 -3.46 -1.19
C TRP A 67 -15.50 -3.02 -1.17
N LYS A 68 -15.95 -2.47 -0.06
CA LYS A 68 -17.31 -1.95 0.06
C LYS A 68 -17.60 -0.84 -0.94
N LYS A 69 -16.64 0.04 -1.15
CA LYS A 69 -16.82 1.17 -2.06
C LYS A 69 -16.88 0.76 -3.51
N THR A 70 -16.30 -0.38 -3.85
CA THR A 70 -16.23 -0.84 -5.23
C THR A 70 -17.31 -1.85 -5.57
N GLN A 71 -18.21 -2.09 -4.66
CA GLN A 71 -19.37 -2.96 -4.87
C GLN A 71 -20.42 -2.27 -5.74
#